data_fca4441de4bc6417b41af8b84fd60d08
#
_entry.id   fca4441de4bc6417b41af8b84fd60d08
#
_cell.length_a   1.000
_cell.length_b   1.000
_cell.length_c   1.000
_cell.angle_alpha   90.00
_cell.angle_beta   90.00
_cell.angle_gamma   90.00
#
_symmetry.space_group_name_H-M   'P 1'
#
loop_
_entity.id
_entity.type
_entity.pdbx_description
1 polymer ?
#
loop_
_entity_poly.entity_id
_entity_poly.type
_entity_poly.pdbx_seq_one_letter_code
_entity_poly.pdbx_strand_id
1 'polypeptide(L)'
;MTGTVYKSTGSWYTVKTSLGTVYQCRIKGKFRIQDIKSTNPVAVGDVVDFETETVDNETTGIIHHIHDRENYIIRKSVNLSKQTHIIASNIDQVFLLITINNPPTFTGFIDRFLVTAEAYDVKTVLLFNKIDTYDEETLDEVRFLAHVYRKIGYDCIGISAKTGKNIEKVKAMMVGKISMFSGHSGVGKSTLVNAIEPSLDLKTKEISEQHMQGQHTTTFAEMFDLSFNARIIDTPGIKGFGVVDMDKEEIGDYFPEFFALKQQCKFNNCLHIDEPKCAVKEALDHNEIAFSRYRSYLQILEGDEETYRTDNWE
;
A
#
# COMPACT_ATOMS: atom_id res chain seq x y z
N MET A 1 8.22 -8.35 -27.92
CA MET A 1 8.37 -9.22 -26.71
C MET A 1 7.59 -8.57 -25.58
N THR A 2 7.04 -9.40 -24.67
CA THR A 2 6.30 -8.91 -23.48
C THR A 2 7.09 -9.20 -22.21
N GLY A 3 7.08 -8.29 -21.24
CA GLY A 3 7.73 -8.48 -19.95
C GLY A 3 7.16 -7.58 -18.85
N THR A 4 7.52 -7.87 -17.61
CA THR A 4 7.13 -7.08 -16.44
C THR A 4 8.26 -6.14 -16.03
N VAL A 5 7.92 -4.92 -15.64
CA VAL A 5 8.87 -3.90 -15.17
C VAL A 5 9.24 -4.19 -13.72
N TYR A 6 10.50 -4.49 -13.47
CA TYR A 6 11.07 -4.78 -12.15
C TYR A 6 11.70 -3.56 -11.48
N LYS A 7 12.20 -2.61 -12.28
CA LYS A 7 12.79 -1.37 -11.76
C LYS A 7 12.52 -0.22 -12.72
N SER A 8 12.23 0.96 -12.17
CA SER A 8 12.00 2.18 -12.92
C SER A 8 12.85 3.32 -12.34
N THR A 9 13.79 3.84 -13.13
CA THR A 9 14.61 5.00 -12.74
C THR A 9 14.18 6.30 -13.43
N GLY A 10 13.06 6.27 -14.15
CA GLY A 10 12.53 7.41 -14.93
C GLY A 10 13.12 7.53 -16.33
N SER A 11 14.32 7.04 -16.56
CA SER A 11 14.97 7.02 -17.92
C SER A 11 15.22 5.61 -18.40
N TRP A 12 15.47 4.68 -17.48
CA TRP A 12 15.73 3.27 -17.72
C TRP A 12 14.80 2.39 -16.94
N TYR A 13 14.40 1.28 -17.56
CA TYR A 13 13.49 0.30 -17.02
C TYR A 13 14.11 -1.08 -17.12
N THR A 14 14.19 -1.79 -15.99
CA THR A 14 14.57 -3.19 -15.98
C THR A 14 13.32 -4.02 -16.24
N VAL A 15 13.26 -4.69 -17.38
CA VAL A 15 12.12 -5.51 -17.80
C VAL A 15 12.52 -6.98 -17.80
N LYS A 16 11.73 -7.83 -17.15
CA LYS A 16 11.93 -9.27 -17.10
C LYS A 16 10.83 -9.98 -17.86
N THR A 17 11.22 -10.85 -18.80
CA THR A 17 10.29 -11.68 -19.57
C THR A 17 9.81 -12.89 -18.77
N SER A 18 8.75 -13.56 -19.23
CA SER A 18 8.26 -14.82 -18.64
C SER A 18 9.30 -15.95 -18.63
N LEU A 19 10.28 -15.90 -19.53
CA LEU A 19 11.41 -16.84 -19.60
C LEU A 19 12.54 -16.50 -18.60
N GLY A 20 12.39 -15.42 -17.82
CA GLY A 20 13.39 -14.97 -16.84
C GLY A 20 14.52 -14.12 -17.42
N THR A 21 14.52 -13.83 -18.72
CA THR A 21 15.54 -12.96 -19.33
C THR A 21 15.26 -11.51 -18.97
N VAL A 22 16.31 -10.79 -18.58
CA VAL A 22 16.26 -9.39 -18.14
C VAL A 22 16.83 -8.48 -19.22
N TYR A 23 16.11 -7.41 -19.52
CA TYR A 23 16.51 -6.39 -20.48
C TYR A 23 16.51 -5.00 -19.83
N GLN A 24 17.51 -4.18 -20.20
CA GLN A 24 17.48 -2.75 -19.91
C GLN A 24 16.72 -2.04 -21.04
N CYS A 25 15.64 -1.39 -20.71
CA CYS A 25 14.72 -0.79 -21.68
C CYS A 25 14.64 0.72 -21.53
N ARG A 26 14.31 1.38 -22.65
CA ARG A 26 13.97 2.80 -22.72
C ARG A 26 12.58 2.97 -23.37
N ILE A 27 11.99 4.14 -23.26
CA ILE A 27 10.74 4.48 -23.95
C ILE A 27 11.09 5.18 -25.28
N LYS A 28 10.40 4.84 -26.35
CA LYS A 28 10.52 5.49 -27.64
C LYS A 28 9.74 6.82 -27.68
N GLY A 29 10.44 7.94 -27.73
CA GLY A 29 9.85 9.26 -27.93
C GLY A 29 8.93 9.75 -26.79
N LYS A 30 7.99 10.64 -27.09
CA LYS A 30 6.97 11.11 -26.13
C LYS A 30 5.86 10.08 -26.02
N PHE A 31 5.99 9.14 -25.11
CA PHE A 31 4.93 8.22 -24.75
C PHE A 31 3.84 8.99 -24.01
N ARG A 32 2.70 9.24 -24.66
CA ARG A 32 1.52 9.84 -24.02
C ARG A 32 0.62 8.69 -23.60
N ILE A 33 0.57 8.41 -22.30
CA ILE A 33 -0.53 7.63 -21.74
C ILE A 33 -1.73 8.57 -21.72
N GLN A 34 -2.81 8.22 -22.41
CA GLN A 34 -4.07 8.94 -22.33
C GLN A 34 -4.47 8.97 -20.86
N ASP A 35 -4.79 10.17 -20.36
CA ASP A 35 -5.37 10.48 -19.05
C ASP A 35 -4.45 10.49 -17.80
N ILE A 36 -3.18 10.11 -17.85
CA ILE A 36 -2.29 10.23 -16.70
C ILE A 36 -1.25 11.32 -16.92
N LYS A 37 -1.39 12.45 -16.20
CA LYS A 37 -0.38 13.54 -16.15
C LYS A 37 0.78 13.12 -15.22
N SER A 38 1.48 12.03 -15.55
CA SER A 38 2.64 11.56 -14.80
C SER A 38 3.94 11.92 -15.51
N THR A 39 4.97 12.29 -14.74
CA THR A 39 6.33 12.54 -15.26
C THR A 39 7.05 11.24 -15.63
N ASN A 40 6.66 10.12 -15.05
CA ASN A 40 7.17 8.79 -15.37
C ASN A 40 6.00 7.88 -15.77
N PRO A 41 5.84 7.58 -17.07
CA PRO A 41 4.69 6.83 -17.56
C PRO A 41 4.75 5.33 -17.22
N VAL A 42 5.94 4.78 -16.96
CA VAL A 42 6.15 3.34 -16.68
C VAL A 42 6.50 3.14 -15.23
N ALA A 43 5.72 2.32 -14.54
CA ALA A 43 5.89 1.99 -13.13
C ALA A 43 6.39 0.54 -12.93
N VAL A 44 6.90 0.24 -11.75
CA VAL A 44 7.20 -1.13 -11.34
C VAL A 44 5.89 -1.93 -11.26
N GLY A 45 5.88 -3.13 -11.84
CA GLY A 45 4.70 -3.98 -11.98
C GLY A 45 3.99 -3.86 -13.31
N ASP A 46 4.26 -2.80 -14.12
CA ASP A 46 3.68 -2.71 -15.45
C ASP A 46 4.07 -3.90 -16.33
N VAL A 47 3.11 -4.39 -17.09
CA VAL A 47 3.35 -5.30 -18.21
C VAL A 47 3.53 -4.46 -19.46
N VAL A 48 4.66 -4.65 -20.16
CA VAL A 48 5.04 -3.84 -21.30
C VAL A 48 5.41 -4.70 -22.50
N ASP A 49 5.10 -4.19 -23.71
CA ASP A 49 5.64 -4.72 -24.94
C ASP A 49 6.85 -3.88 -25.39
N PHE A 50 7.92 -4.58 -25.78
CA PHE A 50 9.17 -3.96 -26.21
C PHE A 50 9.82 -4.73 -27.37
N GLU A 51 10.64 -4.03 -28.15
CA GLU A 51 11.50 -4.58 -29.17
C GLU A 51 12.96 -4.43 -28.74
N THR A 52 13.82 -5.35 -29.16
CA THR A 52 15.26 -5.27 -28.88
C THR A 52 16.01 -4.60 -30.01
N GLU A 53 16.94 -3.75 -29.68
CA GLU A 53 17.89 -3.09 -30.57
C GLU A 53 19.30 -3.38 -30.06
N THR A 54 20.18 -3.77 -30.98
CA THR A 54 21.59 -4.01 -30.65
C THR A 54 22.45 -2.92 -31.28
N VAL A 55 23.11 -2.13 -30.44
CA VAL A 55 24.04 -1.07 -30.83
C VAL A 55 25.36 -1.32 -30.09
N ASP A 56 26.48 -1.32 -30.81
CA ASP A 56 27.84 -1.52 -30.25
C ASP A 56 27.98 -2.76 -29.34
N ASN A 57 27.37 -3.87 -29.73
CA ASN A 57 27.30 -5.14 -28.98
C ASN A 57 26.48 -5.09 -27.66
N GLU A 58 25.80 -3.99 -27.37
CA GLU A 58 24.86 -3.91 -26.25
C GLU A 58 23.42 -4.06 -26.77
N THR A 59 22.66 -5.00 -26.19
CA THR A 59 21.26 -5.21 -26.52
C THR A 59 20.39 -4.47 -25.52
N THR A 60 19.64 -3.47 -25.99
CA THR A 60 18.68 -2.70 -25.21
C THR A 60 17.26 -2.93 -25.71
N GLY A 61 16.26 -2.76 -24.84
CA GLY A 61 14.85 -2.81 -25.20
C GLY A 61 14.28 -1.41 -25.43
N ILE A 62 13.31 -1.33 -26.35
CA ILE A 62 12.51 -0.11 -26.59
C ILE A 62 11.07 -0.43 -26.31
N ILE A 63 10.53 0.13 -25.22
CA ILE A 63 9.11 -0.01 -24.85
C ILE A 63 8.26 0.82 -25.79
N HIS A 64 7.25 0.18 -26.37
CA HIS A 64 6.30 0.83 -27.29
C HIS A 64 4.85 0.69 -26.85
N HIS A 65 4.54 -0.17 -25.86
CA HIS A 65 3.19 -0.33 -25.32
C HIS A 65 3.24 -0.68 -23.82
N ILE A 66 2.29 -0.15 -23.06
CA ILE A 66 2.03 -0.50 -21.67
C ILE A 66 0.62 -1.08 -21.66
N HIS A 67 0.47 -2.31 -21.14
CA HIS A 67 -0.82 -2.95 -20.99
C HIS A 67 -1.66 -2.23 -19.93
N ASP A 68 -2.99 -2.40 -20.00
CA ASP A 68 -3.90 -1.86 -19.01
C ASP A 68 -3.54 -2.38 -17.62
N ARG A 69 -3.59 -1.48 -16.65
CA ARG A 69 -3.30 -1.79 -15.25
C ARG A 69 -4.56 -2.27 -14.58
N GLU A 70 -4.48 -3.37 -13.82
CA GLU A 70 -5.58 -3.78 -12.94
C GLU A 70 -5.76 -2.79 -11.78
N ASN A 71 -4.65 -2.36 -11.21
CA ASN A 71 -4.59 -1.33 -10.17
C ASN A 71 -3.23 -0.62 -10.18
N TYR A 72 -3.11 0.45 -9.40
CA TYR A 72 -1.85 1.16 -9.24
C TYR A 72 -1.85 2.00 -7.97
N ILE A 73 -0.66 2.33 -7.47
CA ILE A 73 -0.45 3.21 -6.32
C ILE A 73 0.24 4.47 -6.78
N ILE A 74 -0.29 5.62 -6.38
CA ILE A 74 0.30 6.92 -6.66
C ILE A 74 0.85 7.59 -5.41
N ARG A 75 1.82 8.47 -5.64
CA ARG A 75 2.34 9.39 -4.64
C ARG A 75 2.14 10.82 -5.15
N LYS A 76 1.58 11.69 -4.31
CA LYS A 76 1.51 13.12 -4.61
C LYS A 76 2.92 13.71 -4.57
N SER A 77 3.30 14.46 -5.60
CA SER A 77 4.60 15.15 -5.59
C SER A 77 4.56 16.29 -4.58
N VAL A 78 5.54 16.33 -3.67
CA VAL A 78 5.66 17.39 -2.65
C VAL A 78 5.92 18.78 -3.28
N ASN A 79 6.53 18.82 -4.45
CA ASN A 79 7.00 20.05 -5.08
C ASN A 79 6.17 20.53 -6.27
N LEU A 80 5.26 19.71 -6.79
CA LEU A 80 4.46 20.02 -7.98
C LEU A 80 3.03 19.57 -7.69
N SER A 81 2.22 20.44 -7.16
CA SER A 81 0.85 20.20 -6.66
C SER A 81 -0.15 19.59 -7.66
N LYS A 82 0.26 19.34 -8.90
CA LYS A 82 -0.58 18.77 -9.96
C LYS A 82 0.02 17.54 -10.65
N GLN A 83 1.17 17.03 -10.19
CA GLN A 83 1.79 15.85 -10.81
C GLN A 83 1.77 14.67 -9.83
N THR A 84 1.14 13.61 -10.26
CA THR A 84 1.11 12.33 -9.53
C THR A 84 2.17 11.40 -10.12
N HIS A 85 2.87 10.65 -9.25
CA HIS A 85 3.81 9.61 -9.68
C HIS A 85 3.21 8.25 -9.35
N ILE A 86 3.03 7.41 -10.36
CA ILE A 86 2.71 6.01 -10.13
C ILE A 86 3.98 5.34 -9.59
N ILE A 87 3.85 4.74 -8.41
CA ILE A 87 4.96 4.09 -7.72
C ILE A 87 5.05 2.63 -8.13
N ALA A 88 3.91 1.95 -8.16
CA ALA A 88 3.79 0.55 -8.51
C ALA A 88 2.39 0.28 -9.10
N SER A 89 2.27 -0.79 -9.86
CA SER A 89 1.03 -1.23 -10.52
C SER A 89 0.88 -2.74 -10.44
N ASN A 90 -0.33 -3.22 -10.74
CA ASN A 90 -0.68 -4.64 -10.79
C ASN A 90 -0.28 -5.39 -9.51
N ILE A 91 -0.69 -4.83 -8.36
CA ILE A 91 -0.39 -5.33 -7.03
C ILE A 91 -1.54 -6.21 -6.57
N ASP A 92 -1.26 -7.50 -6.27
CA ASP A 92 -2.30 -8.42 -5.82
C ASP A 92 -2.74 -8.16 -4.38
N GLN A 93 -1.81 -7.69 -3.53
CA GLN A 93 -2.11 -7.43 -2.12
C GLN A 93 -1.05 -6.56 -1.44
N VAL A 94 -1.48 -5.86 -0.40
CA VAL A 94 -0.60 -5.13 0.49
C VAL A 94 -0.73 -5.65 1.92
N PHE A 95 0.40 -5.86 2.58
CA PHE A 95 0.47 -6.18 4.00
C PHE A 95 0.76 -4.92 4.79
N LEU A 96 -0.22 -4.48 5.60
CA LEU A 96 -0.03 -3.36 6.52
C LEU A 96 0.45 -3.87 7.87
N LEU A 97 1.69 -3.55 8.23
CA LEU A 97 2.25 -3.87 9.54
C LEU A 97 1.78 -2.87 10.59
N ILE A 98 1.25 -3.41 11.66
CA ILE A 98 0.68 -2.70 12.80
C ILE A 98 1.40 -3.17 14.06
N THR A 99 1.72 -2.22 14.95
CA THR A 99 2.19 -2.51 16.30
C THR A 99 1.37 -1.70 17.29
N ILE A 100 0.99 -2.31 18.42
CA ILE A 100 0.21 -1.62 19.45
C ILE A 100 1.09 -0.62 20.21
N ASN A 101 2.33 -1.03 20.45
CA ASN A 101 3.33 -0.17 21.11
C ASN A 101 4.69 -0.31 20.41
N ASN A 102 5.61 0.63 20.67
CA ASN A 102 7.02 0.62 20.25
C ASN A 102 7.29 0.41 18.74
N PRO A 103 6.81 1.29 17.85
CA PRO A 103 5.95 2.45 18.02
C PRO A 103 4.46 2.07 17.97
N PRO A 104 3.54 2.86 18.52
CA PRO A 104 2.11 2.64 18.36
C PRO A 104 1.67 2.94 16.93
N THR A 105 0.70 2.17 16.44
CA THR A 105 -0.01 2.42 15.17
C THR A 105 -1.46 2.74 15.49
N PHE A 106 -1.84 3.97 15.29
CA PHE A 106 -3.18 4.46 15.62
C PHE A 106 -4.23 4.03 14.59
N THR A 107 -5.48 3.89 15.02
CA THR A 107 -6.60 3.48 14.14
C THR A 107 -6.81 4.46 12.99
N GLY A 108 -6.66 5.77 13.23
CA GLY A 108 -6.74 6.77 12.17
C GLY A 108 -5.74 6.56 11.03
N PHE A 109 -4.52 6.08 11.34
CA PHE A 109 -3.55 5.72 10.30
C PHE A 109 -3.97 4.45 9.55
N ILE A 110 -4.43 3.41 10.28
CA ILE A 110 -4.89 2.16 9.68
C ILE A 110 -6.04 2.45 8.73
N ASP A 111 -7.04 3.20 9.19
CA ASP A 111 -8.25 3.49 8.44
C ASP A 111 -7.98 4.35 7.20
N ARG A 112 -7.12 5.37 7.31
CA ARG A 112 -6.68 6.16 6.16
C ARG A 112 -5.95 5.30 5.12
N PHE A 113 -5.12 4.36 5.57
CA PHE A 113 -4.46 3.41 4.69
C PHE A 113 -5.47 2.52 3.96
N LEU A 114 -6.45 1.98 4.70
CA LEU A 114 -7.49 1.11 4.14
C LEU A 114 -8.34 1.84 3.10
N VAL A 115 -8.79 3.06 3.40
CA VAL A 115 -9.53 3.92 2.45
C VAL A 115 -8.76 4.12 1.15
N THR A 116 -7.45 4.37 1.27
CA THR A 116 -6.60 4.52 0.08
C THR A 116 -6.47 3.21 -0.70
N ALA A 117 -6.30 2.10 -0.01
CA ALA A 117 -6.19 0.78 -0.64
C ALA A 117 -7.49 0.38 -1.36
N GLU A 118 -8.66 0.62 -0.74
CA GLU A 118 -9.98 0.43 -1.37
C GLU A 118 -10.13 1.29 -2.63
N ALA A 119 -9.75 2.58 -2.55
CA ALA A 119 -9.83 3.48 -3.69
C ALA A 119 -8.95 3.07 -4.88
N TYR A 120 -7.90 2.31 -4.65
CA TYR A 120 -7.02 1.78 -5.68
C TYR A 120 -7.28 0.30 -6.02
N ASP A 121 -8.33 -0.30 -5.44
CA ASP A 121 -8.66 -1.72 -5.61
C ASP A 121 -7.47 -2.65 -5.27
N VAL A 122 -6.82 -2.39 -4.14
CA VAL A 122 -5.70 -3.20 -3.65
C VAL A 122 -6.09 -3.93 -2.38
N LYS A 123 -6.16 -5.26 -2.44
CA LYS A 123 -6.45 -6.09 -1.27
C LYS A 123 -5.47 -5.82 -0.13
N THR A 124 -5.98 -5.52 1.07
CA THR A 124 -5.16 -5.27 2.27
C THR A 124 -5.28 -6.42 3.28
N VAL A 125 -4.15 -6.82 3.84
CA VAL A 125 -4.03 -7.76 4.96
C VAL A 125 -3.36 -7.05 6.13
N LEU A 126 -3.98 -7.07 7.31
CA LEU A 126 -3.46 -6.43 8.51
C LEU A 126 -2.58 -7.41 9.30
N LEU A 127 -1.30 -7.06 9.48
CA LEU A 127 -0.33 -7.85 10.22
C LEU A 127 -0.01 -7.18 11.55
N PHE A 128 -0.57 -7.69 12.65
CA PHE A 128 -0.22 -7.26 14.00
C PHE A 128 1.11 -7.89 14.41
N ASN A 129 2.19 -7.09 14.32
CA ASN A 129 3.56 -7.56 14.54
C ASN A 129 3.99 -7.37 16.00
N LYS A 130 5.09 -8.05 16.38
CA LYS A 130 5.72 -8.04 17.71
C LYS A 130 4.87 -8.68 18.82
N ILE A 131 3.96 -9.59 18.49
CA ILE A 131 3.10 -10.27 19.49
C ILE A 131 3.90 -11.08 20.52
N ASP A 132 5.20 -11.29 20.29
CA ASP A 132 6.14 -11.91 21.22
C ASP A 132 6.56 -10.98 22.38
N THR A 133 6.29 -9.68 22.25
CA THR A 133 6.67 -8.66 23.24
C THR A 133 5.48 -8.14 24.06
N TYR A 134 4.26 -8.59 23.76
CA TYR A 134 3.04 -8.09 24.36
C TYR A 134 2.65 -8.91 25.59
N ASP A 135 2.21 -8.23 26.63
CA ASP A 135 1.51 -8.82 27.76
C ASP A 135 0.06 -9.18 27.37
N GLU A 136 -0.69 -9.79 28.30
CA GLU A 136 -2.04 -10.28 28.00
C GLU A 136 -3.02 -9.12 27.72
N GLU A 137 -2.87 -7.98 28.40
CA GLU A 137 -3.69 -6.78 28.17
C GLU A 137 -3.48 -6.22 26.74
N THR A 138 -2.23 -6.08 26.32
CA THR A 138 -1.90 -5.66 24.94
C THR A 138 -2.37 -6.69 23.91
N LEU A 139 -2.30 -7.98 24.20
CA LEU A 139 -2.84 -9.03 23.33
C LEU A 139 -4.36 -8.97 23.21
N ASP A 140 -5.07 -8.58 24.26
CA ASP A 140 -6.52 -8.35 24.21
C ASP A 140 -6.87 -7.16 23.33
N GLU A 141 -6.07 -6.09 23.34
CA GLU A 141 -6.20 -4.98 22.39
C GLU A 141 -5.99 -5.45 20.94
N VAL A 142 -4.98 -6.27 20.67
CA VAL A 142 -4.78 -6.89 19.34
C VAL A 142 -6.02 -7.71 18.93
N ARG A 143 -6.57 -8.51 19.84
CA ARG A 143 -7.77 -9.33 19.57
C ARG A 143 -8.99 -8.47 19.25
N PHE A 144 -9.17 -7.40 20.02
CA PHE A 144 -10.26 -6.42 19.80
C PHE A 144 -10.15 -5.74 18.44
N LEU A 145 -8.99 -5.14 18.12
CA LEU A 145 -8.78 -4.49 16.82
C LEU A 145 -8.94 -5.48 15.66
N ALA A 146 -8.34 -6.67 15.79
CA ALA A 146 -8.49 -7.70 14.77
C ALA A 146 -9.96 -8.14 14.59
N HIS A 147 -10.76 -8.15 15.67
CA HIS A 147 -12.19 -8.43 15.58
C HIS A 147 -12.92 -7.33 14.79
N VAL A 148 -12.67 -6.05 15.11
CA VAL A 148 -13.26 -4.90 14.40
C VAL A 148 -13.00 -4.99 12.89
N TYR A 149 -11.74 -5.18 12.50
CA TYR A 149 -11.37 -5.20 11.07
C TYR A 149 -11.83 -6.48 10.34
N ARG A 150 -11.84 -7.64 11.01
CA ARG A 150 -12.40 -8.87 10.41
C ARG A 150 -13.90 -8.78 10.17
N LYS A 151 -14.64 -8.13 11.08
CA LYS A 151 -16.09 -7.93 10.93
C LYS A 151 -16.46 -7.19 9.63
N ILE A 152 -15.57 -6.33 9.17
CA ILE A 152 -15.73 -5.53 7.94
C ILE A 152 -14.96 -6.10 6.73
N GLY A 153 -14.43 -7.33 6.83
CA GLY A 153 -13.90 -8.10 5.70
C GLY A 153 -12.39 -8.17 5.56
N TYR A 154 -11.61 -7.53 6.44
CA TYR A 154 -10.14 -7.58 6.33
C TYR A 154 -9.53 -8.81 6.99
N ASP A 155 -8.57 -9.43 6.31
CA ASP A 155 -7.74 -10.47 6.90
C ASP A 155 -6.80 -9.87 7.96
N CYS A 156 -6.79 -10.46 9.17
CA CYS A 156 -5.96 -10.00 10.29
C CYS A 156 -5.12 -11.16 10.85
N ILE A 157 -3.81 -10.99 10.94
CA ILE A 157 -2.90 -12.02 11.46
C ILE A 157 -1.96 -11.40 12.50
N GLY A 158 -1.92 -12.02 13.70
CA GLY A 158 -0.88 -11.70 14.68
C GLY A 158 0.41 -12.44 14.33
N ILE A 159 1.52 -11.72 14.19
CA ILE A 159 2.82 -12.25 13.81
C ILE A 159 3.93 -11.80 14.76
N SER A 160 5.03 -12.52 14.75
CA SER A 160 6.32 -12.04 15.24
C SER A 160 7.38 -12.25 14.16
N ALA A 161 7.80 -11.16 13.53
CA ALA A 161 8.89 -11.21 12.57
C ALA A 161 10.22 -11.65 13.20
N LYS A 162 10.39 -11.40 14.52
CA LYS A 162 11.60 -11.77 15.27
C LYS A 162 11.68 -13.26 15.59
N THR A 163 10.57 -13.87 16.02
CA THR A 163 10.53 -15.28 16.44
C THR A 163 10.08 -16.23 15.33
N GLY A 164 9.61 -15.71 14.19
CA GLY A 164 9.06 -16.51 13.09
C GLY A 164 7.60 -16.91 13.29
N LYS A 165 6.94 -16.49 14.38
CA LYS A 165 5.54 -16.89 14.66
C LYS A 165 4.61 -16.41 13.55
N ASN A 166 3.89 -17.34 12.94
CA ASN A 166 2.93 -17.15 11.84
C ASN A 166 3.53 -16.62 10.53
N ILE A 167 4.85 -16.61 10.34
CA ILE A 167 5.48 -16.16 9.07
C ILE A 167 5.11 -17.10 7.92
N GLU A 168 5.04 -18.40 8.13
CA GLU A 168 4.63 -19.37 7.10
C GLU A 168 3.19 -19.13 6.61
N LYS A 169 2.29 -18.60 7.45
CA LYS A 169 0.95 -18.19 7.00
C LYS A 169 1.01 -17.00 6.04
N VAL A 170 1.89 -16.03 6.33
CA VAL A 170 2.11 -14.87 5.45
C VAL A 170 2.69 -15.32 4.12
N LYS A 171 3.72 -16.20 4.14
CA LYS A 171 4.31 -16.77 2.91
C LYS A 171 3.27 -17.50 2.06
N ALA A 172 2.41 -18.31 2.69
CA ALA A 172 1.34 -19.02 1.98
C ALA A 172 0.37 -18.08 1.26
N MET A 173 0.08 -16.90 1.84
CA MET A 173 -0.76 -15.89 1.19
C MET A 173 -0.06 -15.18 0.02
N MET A 174 1.27 -15.21 -0.02
CA MET A 174 2.09 -14.54 -1.04
C MET A 174 2.34 -15.40 -2.28
N VAL A 175 2.20 -16.73 -2.18
CA VAL A 175 2.48 -17.65 -3.31
C VAL A 175 1.71 -17.25 -4.56
N GLY A 176 2.42 -17.08 -5.68
CA GLY A 176 1.88 -16.71 -6.97
C GLY A 176 1.47 -15.23 -7.10
N LYS A 177 1.77 -14.39 -6.10
CA LYS A 177 1.30 -13.00 -6.02
C LYS A 177 2.42 -11.97 -5.97
N ILE A 178 2.08 -10.76 -6.40
CA ILE A 178 2.87 -9.55 -6.20
C ILE A 178 2.36 -8.86 -4.93
N SER A 179 3.21 -8.77 -3.91
CA SER A 179 2.88 -8.22 -2.60
C SER A 179 3.69 -6.96 -2.29
N MET A 180 3.09 -6.05 -1.53
CA MET A 180 3.81 -4.91 -0.92
C MET A 180 3.73 -4.99 0.60
N PHE A 181 4.71 -4.39 1.28
CA PHE A 181 4.71 -4.20 2.73
C PHE A 181 4.66 -2.72 3.07
N SER A 182 3.72 -2.33 3.90
CA SER A 182 3.56 -0.96 4.39
C SER A 182 3.47 -0.90 5.92
N GLY A 183 3.59 0.29 6.48
CA GLY A 183 3.52 0.56 7.92
C GLY A 183 4.53 1.62 8.34
N HIS A 184 4.43 2.10 9.57
CA HIS A 184 5.33 3.12 10.12
C HIS A 184 6.81 2.67 10.19
N SER A 185 7.71 3.63 10.40
CA SER A 185 9.09 3.32 10.77
C SER A 185 9.13 2.57 12.11
N GLY A 186 9.95 1.53 12.21
CA GLY A 186 10.10 0.76 13.45
C GLY A 186 9.07 -0.35 13.70
N VAL A 187 8.01 -0.50 12.88
CA VAL A 187 7.03 -1.60 13.02
C VAL A 187 7.57 -2.98 12.65
N GLY A 188 8.78 -3.05 12.05
CA GLY A 188 9.46 -4.31 11.75
C GLY A 188 9.38 -4.80 10.30
N LYS A 189 9.14 -3.91 9.32
CA LYS A 189 9.07 -4.27 7.89
C LYS A 189 10.31 -5.02 7.40
N SER A 190 11.51 -4.46 7.58
CA SER A 190 12.75 -5.10 7.13
C SER A 190 13.00 -6.43 7.84
N THR A 191 12.68 -6.50 9.14
CA THR A 191 12.77 -7.75 9.91
C THR A 191 11.82 -8.82 9.34
N LEU A 192 10.61 -8.42 8.95
CA LEU A 192 9.63 -9.33 8.35
C LEU A 192 10.12 -9.82 6.98
N VAL A 193 10.57 -8.92 6.10
CA VAL A 193 11.05 -9.29 4.77
C VAL A 193 12.25 -10.24 4.87
N ASN A 194 13.20 -9.99 5.79
CA ASN A 194 14.33 -10.88 6.02
C ASN A 194 13.90 -12.24 6.65
N ALA A 195 12.82 -12.27 7.44
CA ALA A 195 12.26 -13.53 7.95
C ALA A 195 11.55 -14.33 6.84
N ILE A 196 10.92 -13.65 5.87
CA ILE A 196 10.27 -14.27 4.72
C ILE A 196 11.30 -14.79 3.72
N GLU A 197 12.31 -13.98 3.38
CA GLU A 197 13.34 -14.31 2.39
C GLU A 197 14.71 -13.82 2.87
N PRO A 198 15.45 -14.66 3.61
CA PRO A 198 16.74 -14.29 4.18
C PRO A 198 17.80 -13.90 3.13
N SER A 199 17.66 -14.40 1.90
CA SER A 199 18.61 -14.12 0.82
C SER A 199 18.59 -12.67 0.32
N LEU A 200 17.52 -11.91 0.61
CA LEU A 200 17.41 -10.50 0.23
C LEU A 200 18.33 -9.59 1.08
N ASP A 201 18.73 -10.05 2.28
CA ASP A 201 19.64 -9.34 3.21
C ASP A 201 19.37 -7.82 3.26
N LEU A 202 18.11 -7.46 3.40
CA LEU A 202 17.72 -6.06 3.54
C LEU A 202 18.28 -5.53 4.86
N LYS A 203 19.33 -4.70 4.78
CA LYS A 203 19.95 -4.10 5.95
C LYS A 203 18.92 -3.35 6.77
N THR A 204 18.63 -3.84 7.96
CA THR A 204 17.60 -3.33 8.86
C THR A 204 17.82 -1.89 9.34
N LYS A 205 19.01 -1.32 9.08
CA LYS A 205 19.39 0.04 9.47
C LYS A 205 19.35 1.07 8.33
N GLU A 206 19.49 0.69 7.08
CA GLU A 206 19.69 1.66 5.98
C GLU A 206 18.40 2.20 5.37
N ILE A 207 17.24 1.54 5.57
CA ILE A 207 15.95 2.06 5.07
C ILE A 207 15.47 3.29 5.87
N SER A 208 15.92 3.47 7.14
CA SER A 208 15.48 4.57 7.99
C SER A 208 16.52 5.68 8.23
N GLU A 209 17.83 5.43 8.06
CA GLU A 209 18.88 6.40 8.43
C GLU A 209 19.58 7.09 7.25
N GLN A 210 19.53 6.55 6.03
CA GLN A 210 20.08 7.24 4.86
C GLN A 210 19.28 8.50 4.44
N HIS A 211 18.13 8.74 5.07
CA HIS A 211 17.33 9.93 4.83
C HIS A 211 17.66 11.13 5.74
N MET A 212 18.58 11.00 6.70
CA MET A 212 18.93 12.11 7.61
C MET A 212 20.18 12.91 7.20
N GLN A 213 20.92 12.53 6.18
CA GLN A 213 22.05 13.33 5.69
C GLN A 213 22.00 13.55 4.17
N GLY A 214 21.36 14.61 3.75
CA GLY A 214 21.72 15.56 2.69
C GLY A 214 22.27 15.08 1.34
N GLN A 215 22.03 13.85 0.88
CA GLN A 215 22.28 13.46 -0.50
C GLN A 215 20.99 12.92 -1.11
N HIS A 216 20.58 13.51 -2.24
CA HIS A 216 19.44 13.11 -3.08
C HIS A 216 19.65 11.71 -3.68
N THR A 217 19.51 10.67 -2.90
CA THR A 217 19.31 9.32 -3.44
C THR A 217 17.82 9.12 -3.62
N THR A 218 17.35 9.41 -4.82
CA THR A 218 16.00 9.05 -5.27
C THR A 218 15.94 7.52 -5.22
N THR A 219 15.36 6.99 -4.17
CA THR A 219 15.20 5.55 -4.01
C THR A 219 14.00 5.15 -4.85
N PHE A 220 14.25 4.40 -5.91
CA PHE A 220 13.24 3.94 -6.85
C PHE A 220 12.58 2.66 -6.30
N ALA A 221 11.30 2.46 -6.63
CA ALA A 221 10.64 1.19 -6.39
C ALA A 221 11.34 0.07 -7.18
N GLU A 222 11.44 -1.11 -6.58
CA GLU A 222 12.04 -2.29 -7.20
C GLU A 222 11.28 -3.56 -6.81
N MET A 223 11.10 -4.46 -7.78
CA MET A 223 10.45 -5.76 -7.59
C MET A 223 11.51 -6.85 -7.43
N PHE A 224 11.26 -7.78 -6.52
CA PHE A 224 12.12 -8.94 -6.26
C PHE A 224 11.32 -10.22 -6.35
N ASP A 225 11.90 -11.23 -7.01
CA ASP A 225 11.38 -12.60 -6.94
C ASP A 225 11.84 -13.26 -5.63
N LEU A 226 10.94 -14.03 -5.03
CA LEU A 226 11.22 -14.81 -3.84
C LEU A 226 11.37 -16.28 -4.19
N SER A 227 12.08 -17.03 -3.36
CA SER A 227 12.43 -18.44 -3.58
C SER A 227 11.21 -19.38 -3.66
N PHE A 228 10.02 -18.95 -3.20
CA PHE A 228 8.79 -19.74 -3.14
C PHE A 228 7.70 -19.27 -4.11
N ASN A 229 8.08 -18.81 -5.30
CA ASN A 229 7.15 -18.36 -6.35
C ASN A 229 6.24 -17.21 -5.88
N ALA A 230 6.81 -16.20 -5.26
CA ALA A 230 6.15 -14.96 -4.90
C ALA A 230 7.01 -13.77 -5.33
N ARG A 231 6.44 -12.58 -5.37
CA ARG A 231 7.16 -11.34 -5.68
C ARG A 231 6.83 -10.29 -4.64
N ILE A 232 7.82 -9.45 -4.34
CA ILE A 232 7.60 -8.27 -3.51
C ILE A 232 8.03 -7.02 -4.28
N ILE A 233 7.30 -5.92 -4.05
CA ILE A 233 7.73 -4.59 -4.46
C ILE A 233 8.21 -3.87 -3.21
N ASP A 234 9.50 -3.50 -3.20
CA ASP A 234 10.05 -2.59 -2.19
C ASP A 234 9.93 -1.16 -2.69
N THR A 235 9.32 -0.34 -1.87
CA THR A 235 9.10 1.07 -2.17
C THR A 235 9.66 1.92 -1.05
N PRO A 236 10.96 2.22 -1.08
CA PRO A 236 11.59 3.04 -0.07
C PRO A 236 10.91 4.42 0.02
N GLY A 237 10.60 4.84 1.24
CA GLY A 237 10.07 6.19 1.50
C GLY A 237 8.57 6.40 1.27
N ILE A 238 7.75 5.35 1.12
CA ILE A 238 6.30 5.51 1.27
C ILE A 238 6.00 5.70 2.76
N LYS A 239 6.17 6.92 3.24
CA LYS A 239 5.77 7.34 4.60
C LYS A 239 4.27 7.63 4.73
N GLY A 240 3.49 7.30 3.72
CA GLY A 240 2.05 7.50 3.72
C GLY A 240 1.45 7.13 2.37
N PHE A 241 0.58 6.19 2.37
CA PHE A 241 -0.52 6.15 1.45
C PHE A 241 -1.34 7.40 1.75
N GLY A 242 -1.14 8.47 0.99
CA GLY A 242 -1.97 9.67 1.13
C GLY A 242 -3.32 9.42 0.50
N VAL A 243 -4.39 9.80 1.16
CA VAL A 243 -5.69 10.00 0.51
C VAL A 243 -5.44 11.03 -0.58
N VAL A 244 -5.52 10.64 -1.83
CA VAL A 244 -5.26 11.52 -2.96
C VAL A 244 -6.59 11.98 -3.51
N ASP A 245 -6.83 13.31 -3.42
CA ASP A 245 -7.91 14.04 -4.08
C ASP A 245 -9.21 13.22 -4.26
N MET A 246 -9.79 12.73 -3.14
CA MET A 246 -11.11 12.11 -3.12
C MET A 246 -12.16 13.18 -2.90
N ASP A 247 -13.25 13.13 -3.66
CA ASP A 247 -14.39 13.96 -3.36
C ASP A 247 -15.02 13.52 -2.03
N LYS A 248 -15.51 14.49 -1.24
CA LYS A 248 -16.06 14.22 0.10
C LYS A 248 -17.18 13.19 0.06
N GLU A 249 -17.97 13.22 -1.00
CA GLU A 249 -19.10 12.33 -1.25
C GLU A 249 -18.67 10.87 -1.50
N GLU A 250 -17.42 10.66 -1.93
CA GLU A 250 -16.87 9.33 -2.25
C GLU A 250 -16.15 8.69 -1.07
N ILE A 251 -15.66 9.47 -0.08
CA ILE A 251 -14.88 8.94 1.05
C ILE A 251 -15.63 7.82 1.77
N GLY A 252 -16.95 7.98 1.98
CA GLY A 252 -17.80 6.97 2.61
C GLY A 252 -17.89 5.66 1.83
N ASP A 253 -17.70 5.69 0.52
CA ASP A 253 -17.76 4.51 -0.35
C ASP A 253 -16.54 3.60 -0.16
N TYR A 254 -15.43 4.14 0.34
CA TYR A 254 -14.21 3.40 0.64
C TYR A 254 -14.15 2.88 2.10
N PHE A 255 -15.26 2.98 2.83
CA PHE A 255 -15.51 2.28 4.08
C PHE A 255 -16.49 1.13 3.80
N PRO A 256 -16.05 -0.14 3.72
CA PRO A 256 -16.91 -1.25 3.30
C PRO A 256 -18.22 -1.35 4.08
N GLU A 257 -18.16 -1.10 5.38
CA GLU A 257 -19.33 -1.09 6.27
C GLU A 257 -20.31 0.06 6.00
N PHE A 258 -19.81 1.23 5.54
CA PHE A 258 -20.66 2.37 5.15
C PHE A 258 -21.26 2.12 3.78
N PHE A 259 -20.45 1.64 2.83
CA PHE A 259 -20.89 1.31 1.49
C PHE A 259 -22.05 0.30 1.48
N ALA A 260 -21.97 -0.73 2.34
CA ALA A 260 -23.01 -1.73 2.49
C ALA A 260 -24.34 -1.15 2.99
N LEU A 261 -24.30 -0.03 3.72
CA LEU A 261 -25.49 0.64 4.29
C LEU A 261 -25.97 1.84 3.46
N LYS A 262 -25.16 2.37 2.57
CA LYS A 262 -25.41 3.63 1.82
C LYS A 262 -26.77 3.66 1.16
N GLN A 263 -27.19 2.56 0.53
CA GLN A 263 -28.51 2.49 -0.16
C GLN A 263 -29.71 2.56 0.78
N GLN A 264 -29.51 2.37 2.08
CA GLN A 264 -30.56 2.45 3.10
C GLN A 264 -30.68 3.86 3.67
N CYS A 265 -29.75 4.77 3.36
CA CYS A 265 -29.87 6.17 3.73
C CYS A 265 -30.99 6.86 2.95
N LYS A 266 -31.63 7.84 3.58
CA LYS A 266 -32.71 8.63 2.93
C LYS A 266 -32.21 9.41 1.71
N PHE A 267 -30.95 9.86 1.71
CA PHE A 267 -30.35 10.70 0.66
C PHE A 267 -29.21 9.95 -0.03
N ASN A 268 -29.17 9.98 -1.37
CA ASN A 268 -28.14 9.30 -2.16
C ASN A 268 -26.73 9.90 -1.98
N ASN A 269 -26.65 11.17 -1.60
CA ASN A 269 -25.40 11.92 -1.32
C ASN A 269 -25.19 12.14 0.18
N CYS A 270 -25.64 11.20 1.01
CA CYS A 270 -25.50 11.27 2.45
C CYS A 270 -24.02 11.25 2.85
N LEU A 271 -23.57 12.26 3.58
CA LEU A 271 -22.23 12.34 4.17
C LEU A 271 -22.16 11.68 5.56
N HIS A 272 -23.26 11.10 6.05
CA HIS A 272 -23.36 10.39 7.33
C HIS A 272 -22.99 11.24 8.55
N ILE A 273 -23.18 12.56 8.49
CA ILE A 273 -22.89 13.52 9.57
C ILE A 273 -24.16 13.88 10.33
N ASP A 274 -25.00 14.73 9.72
CA ASP A 274 -26.22 15.28 10.36
C ASP A 274 -27.52 14.95 9.60
N GLU A 275 -27.42 14.17 8.54
CA GLU A 275 -28.57 13.83 7.71
C GLU A 275 -29.58 12.97 8.49
N PRO A 276 -30.86 13.33 8.46
CA PRO A 276 -31.92 12.56 9.11
C PRO A 276 -32.15 11.22 8.40
N LYS A 277 -32.38 10.16 9.17
CA LYS A 277 -32.55 8.78 8.69
C LYS A 277 -31.33 8.27 7.92
N CYS A 278 -30.15 8.49 8.50
CA CYS A 278 -28.91 7.95 8.02
C CYS A 278 -28.68 6.55 8.59
N ALA A 279 -28.62 5.53 7.72
CA ALA A 279 -28.44 4.14 8.12
C ALA A 279 -27.07 3.88 8.79
N VAL A 280 -26.04 4.61 8.38
CA VAL A 280 -24.70 4.52 9.01
C VAL A 280 -24.72 5.03 10.45
N LYS A 281 -25.43 6.15 10.72
CA LYS A 281 -25.56 6.66 12.10
C LYS A 281 -26.41 5.74 12.96
N GLU A 282 -27.48 5.17 12.41
CA GLU A 282 -28.30 4.17 13.10
C GLU A 282 -27.49 2.92 13.47
N ALA A 283 -26.68 2.42 12.53
CA ALA A 283 -25.78 1.31 12.79
C ALA A 283 -24.68 1.65 13.83
N LEU A 284 -24.20 2.90 13.85
CA LEU A 284 -23.28 3.38 14.89
C LEU A 284 -23.93 3.36 16.27
N ASP A 285 -25.19 3.88 16.39
CA ASP A 285 -25.95 3.92 17.65
C ASP A 285 -26.23 2.50 18.18
N HIS A 286 -26.36 1.52 17.29
CA HIS A 286 -26.53 0.11 17.65
C HIS A 286 -25.21 -0.66 17.85
N ASN A 287 -24.04 0.00 17.80
CA ASN A 287 -22.70 -0.62 17.89
C ASN A 287 -22.41 -1.66 16.77
N GLU A 288 -23.09 -1.56 15.64
CA GLU A 288 -22.80 -2.38 14.46
C GLU A 288 -21.55 -1.88 13.73
N ILE A 289 -21.32 -0.57 13.77
CA ILE A 289 -20.12 0.10 13.31
C ILE A 289 -19.28 0.52 14.52
N ALA A 290 -17.97 0.24 14.49
CA ALA A 290 -17.07 0.65 15.56
C ALA A 290 -16.89 2.18 15.56
N PHE A 291 -16.99 2.80 16.74
CA PHE A 291 -16.87 4.25 16.89
C PHE A 291 -15.51 4.77 16.37
N SER A 292 -14.41 4.00 16.56
CA SER A 292 -13.09 4.34 16.03
C SER A 292 -13.11 4.52 14.50
N ARG A 293 -13.83 3.66 13.79
CA ARG A 293 -13.98 3.74 12.33
C ARG A 293 -14.75 4.99 11.89
N TYR A 294 -15.86 5.27 12.57
CA TYR A 294 -16.63 6.49 12.30
C TYR A 294 -15.84 7.76 12.60
N ARG A 295 -15.08 7.79 13.71
CA ARG A 295 -14.17 8.89 14.03
C ARG A 295 -13.10 9.08 12.94
N SER A 296 -12.46 8.02 12.50
CA SER A 296 -11.50 8.07 11.39
C SER A 296 -12.11 8.61 10.10
N TYR A 297 -13.35 8.21 9.80
CA TYR A 297 -14.10 8.74 8.67
C TYR A 297 -14.26 10.25 8.73
N LEU A 298 -14.71 10.78 9.89
CA LEU A 298 -14.87 12.23 10.09
C LEU A 298 -13.55 12.99 9.94
N GLN A 299 -12.45 12.46 10.50
CA GLN A 299 -11.12 13.04 10.36
C GLN A 299 -10.63 13.10 8.90
N ILE A 300 -10.91 12.06 8.11
CA ILE A 300 -10.56 12.04 6.69
C ILE A 300 -11.41 13.05 5.92
N LEU A 301 -12.71 13.15 6.22
CA LEU A 301 -13.65 14.06 5.58
C LEU A 301 -13.31 15.53 5.84
N GLU A 302 -12.82 15.86 7.05
CA GLU A 302 -12.35 17.20 7.43
C GLU A 302 -11.02 17.57 6.76
N GLY A 303 -10.27 16.61 6.24
CA GLY A 303 -8.96 16.83 5.60
C GLY A 303 -7.84 17.06 6.59
N ASP A 304 -8.03 16.69 7.85
CA ASP A 304 -7.07 16.88 8.92
C ASP A 304 -5.90 15.89 8.81
N GLU A 305 -4.78 16.37 8.25
CA GLU A 305 -3.57 15.55 8.06
C GLU A 305 -2.70 15.46 9.33
N GLU A 306 -2.93 16.31 10.35
CA GLU A 306 -2.06 16.37 11.53
C GLU A 306 -2.56 15.52 12.70
N THR A 307 -3.86 15.39 12.89
CA THR A 307 -4.46 14.74 14.07
C THR A 307 -4.30 13.21 14.09
N TYR A 308 -4.11 12.55 12.95
CA TYR A 308 -3.90 11.09 12.95
C TYR A 308 -2.51 10.65 13.44
N ARG A 309 -1.60 11.59 13.72
CA ARG A 309 -0.26 11.32 14.28
C ARG A 309 -0.24 11.32 15.80
N THR A 310 -1.27 11.86 16.42
CA THR A 310 -1.39 11.97 17.88
C THR A 310 -2.83 11.68 18.27
N ASP A 311 -3.13 10.44 18.71
CA ASP A 311 -4.36 10.18 19.45
C ASP A 311 -4.18 10.80 20.85
N ASN A 312 -4.64 12.03 21.03
CA ASN A 312 -4.89 12.54 22.37
C ASN A 312 -6.14 11.85 22.88
N TRP A 313 -5.95 10.88 23.77
CA TRP A 313 -6.98 10.31 24.60
C TRP A 313 -7.28 11.35 25.69
N GLU A 314 -8.22 12.25 25.48
CA GLU A 314 -8.97 12.96 26.52
C GLU A 314 -10.47 12.67 26.38
#